data_8947779a126b265267aa991e193e5e20
#
_entry.id   8947779a126b265267aa991e193e5e20
#
_cell.length_a   1.000
_cell.length_b   1.000
_cell.length_c   1.000
_cell.angle_alpha   90.00
_cell.angle_beta   90.00
_cell.angle_gamma   90.00
#
_symmetry.space_group_name_H-M   'P 1'
#
loop_
_entity.id
_entity.type
_entity.pdbx_description
1 polymer ?
#
loop_
_entity_poly.entity_id
_entity_poly.type
_entity_poly.pdbx_seq_one_letter_code
_entity_poly.pdbx_strand_id
1 'polypeptide(L)'
;QRVQGKFWTELELNETENPAVLSESEGQFIIELKDDLAQLIEFGLSHVNEMTARQLHLLNMSARSESLPRLAAMLRQLSGQVARLLNRDEHSSEHETLLYLAQINAYLYQLEHAEGEALVRLRGKSRRQYEVDQEQIDLELLPLGARWWRTLGGARGITLYFSEQENPQIFEVTLARTENNDPNFNRYNAWSQQSIWMMTAQQLMQKKVRLQQPRFSEDDR
;
A
#
# COMPACT_ATOMS: atom_id res chain seq x y z
N GLN A 1 24.24 -35.04 26.53
CA GLN A 1 22.77 -34.97 26.50
C GLN A 1 22.37 -34.03 25.37
N ARG A 2 21.78 -34.59 24.29
CA ARG A 2 21.25 -33.86 23.16
C ARG A 2 19.86 -33.37 23.55
N VAL A 3 19.66 -32.05 23.57
CA VAL A 3 18.33 -31.42 23.64
C VAL A 3 17.72 -31.47 22.24
N GLN A 4 16.71 -32.31 22.07
CA GLN A 4 15.89 -32.34 20.86
C GLN A 4 15.09 -31.04 20.78
N GLY A 5 15.39 -30.21 19.77
CA GLY A 5 14.55 -29.05 19.42
C GLY A 5 13.19 -29.54 18.92
N LYS A 6 12.12 -29.14 19.59
CA LYS A 6 10.77 -29.28 19.07
C LYS A 6 10.65 -28.40 17.81
N PHE A 7 10.50 -29.06 16.67
CA PHE A 7 10.00 -28.42 15.46
C PHE A 7 8.60 -27.88 15.77
N TRP A 8 8.38 -26.60 15.50
CA TRP A 8 7.05 -26.03 15.44
C TRP A 8 6.36 -26.69 14.25
N THR A 9 5.36 -27.51 14.55
CA THR A 9 4.43 -28.02 13.53
C THR A 9 3.85 -26.80 12.81
N GLU A 10 3.92 -26.82 11.50
CA GLU A 10 3.19 -25.89 10.63
C GLU A 10 1.77 -25.77 11.15
N LEU A 11 1.38 -24.54 11.50
CA LEU A 11 -0.02 -24.20 11.65
C LEU A 11 -0.65 -24.54 10.31
N GLU A 12 -1.49 -25.57 10.29
CA GLU A 12 -2.38 -25.84 9.16
C GLU A 12 -3.16 -24.55 8.90
N LEU A 13 -2.72 -23.82 7.88
CA LEU A 13 -3.53 -22.78 7.27
C LEU A 13 -4.77 -23.49 6.75
N ASN A 14 -5.92 -23.15 7.27
CA ASN A 14 -7.20 -23.65 6.79
C ASN A 14 -7.29 -23.39 5.27
N GLU A 15 -7.08 -24.44 4.49
CA GLU A 15 -7.15 -24.45 3.03
C GLU A 15 -8.58 -24.29 2.47
N THR A 16 -9.48 -23.63 3.15
CA THR A 16 -10.89 -23.57 2.75
C THR A 16 -11.40 -22.24 2.23
N GLU A 17 -10.58 -21.19 2.19
CA GLU A 17 -11.00 -19.93 1.59
C GLU A 17 -10.40 -19.80 0.18
N ASN A 18 -11.25 -19.86 -0.85
CA ASN A 18 -10.85 -19.58 -2.21
C ASN A 18 -10.45 -18.09 -2.30
N PRO A 19 -9.17 -17.75 -2.45
CA PRO A 19 -8.73 -16.34 -2.46
C PRO A 19 -9.30 -15.55 -3.63
N ALA A 20 -9.88 -16.22 -4.60
CA ALA A 20 -10.47 -15.64 -5.80
C ALA A 20 -11.94 -15.20 -5.63
N VAL A 21 -12.54 -15.42 -4.45
CA VAL A 21 -13.92 -15.00 -4.14
C VAL A 21 -13.94 -14.33 -2.78
N LEU A 22 -14.79 -13.32 -2.59
CA LEU A 22 -15.02 -12.73 -1.27
C LEU A 22 -15.66 -13.75 -0.33
N SER A 23 -15.13 -13.86 0.89
CA SER A 23 -15.79 -14.61 1.95
C SER A 23 -17.07 -13.90 2.39
N GLU A 24 -17.98 -14.62 3.04
CA GLU A 24 -19.22 -14.05 3.58
C GLU A 24 -18.91 -12.93 4.61
N SER A 25 -17.87 -13.11 5.46
CA SER A 25 -17.46 -12.11 6.43
C SER A 25 -16.87 -10.85 5.79
N GLU A 26 -16.03 -11.00 4.76
CA GLU A 26 -15.51 -9.87 3.98
C GLU A 26 -16.65 -9.09 3.31
N GLY A 27 -17.60 -9.79 2.69
CA GLY A 27 -18.76 -9.17 2.05
C GLY A 27 -19.62 -8.39 3.04
N GLN A 28 -19.93 -8.98 4.20
CA GLN A 28 -20.69 -8.32 5.25
C GLN A 28 -19.95 -7.07 5.79
N PHE A 29 -18.65 -7.19 6.03
CA PHE A 29 -17.82 -6.06 6.48
C PHE A 29 -17.81 -4.91 5.45
N ILE A 30 -17.77 -5.21 4.16
CA ILE A 30 -17.81 -4.19 3.10
C ILE A 30 -19.16 -3.45 3.11
N ILE A 31 -20.26 -4.16 3.30
CA ILE A 31 -21.61 -3.57 3.38
C ILE A 31 -21.69 -2.63 4.59
N GLU A 32 -21.33 -3.11 5.78
CA GLU A 32 -21.35 -2.30 7.01
C GLU A 32 -20.45 -1.06 6.90
N LEU A 33 -19.25 -1.21 6.32
CA LEU A 33 -18.35 -0.09 6.11
C LEU A 33 -18.91 0.95 5.14
N LYS A 34 -19.62 0.54 4.09
CA LYS A 34 -20.28 1.48 3.16
C LYS A 34 -21.32 2.32 3.89
N ASP A 35 -22.11 1.69 4.76
CA ASP A 35 -23.13 2.38 5.57
C ASP A 35 -22.48 3.37 6.55
N ASP A 36 -21.41 2.98 7.24
CA ASP A 36 -20.64 3.85 8.13
C ASP A 36 -20.07 5.08 7.39
N LEU A 37 -19.51 4.87 6.20
CA LEU A 37 -18.96 5.96 5.40
C LEU A 37 -20.04 6.86 4.82
N ALA A 38 -21.21 6.30 4.44
CA ALA A 38 -22.36 7.07 3.99
C ALA A 38 -22.89 7.97 5.13
N GLN A 39 -23.02 7.44 6.35
CA GLN A 39 -23.38 8.23 7.52
C GLN A 39 -22.38 9.36 7.80
N LEU A 40 -21.09 9.09 7.69
CA LEU A 40 -20.06 10.13 7.86
C LEU A 40 -20.20 11.27 6.85
N ILE A 41 -20.56 10.97 5.60
CA ILE A 41 -20.83 11.97 4.56
C ILE A 41 -22.12 12.74 4.86
N GLU A 42 -23.17 12.05 5.28
CA GLU A 42 -24.48 12.66 5.60
C GLU A 42 -24.38 13.64 6.77
N PHE A 43 -23.67 13.26 7.84
CA PHE A 43 -23.41 14.17 8.97
C PHE A 43 -22.50 15.34 8.60
N GLY A 44 -21.65 15.17 7.60
CA GLY A 44 -20.71 16.18 7.13
C GLY A 44 -19.39 16.22 7.89
N LEU A 45 -18.32 16.55 7.19
CA LEU A 45 -16.95 16.58 7.73
C LEU A 45 -16.73 17.68 8.77
N SER A 46 -17.55 18.71 8.77
CA SER A 46 -17.53 19.78 9.81
C SER A 46 -18.03 19.33 11.19
N HIS A 47 -18.70 18.18 11.27
CA HIS A 47 -19.24 17.61 12.51
C HIS A 47 -18.43 16.41 13.03
N VAL A 48 -17.31 16.08 12.39
CA VAL A 48 -16.43 15.00 12.88
C VAL A 48 -15.88 15.33 14.27
N ASN A 49 -15.70 14.31 15.07
CA ASN A 49 -15.18 14.40 16.42
C ASN A 49 -14.16 13.29 16.70
N GLU A 50 -13.58 13.27 17.91
CA GLU A 50 -12.60 12.24 18.27
C GLU A 50 -13.16 10.82 18.20
N MET A 51 -14.44 10.62 18.44
CA MET A 51 -15.08 9.30 18.31
C MET A 51 -15.07 8.84 16.86
N THR A 52 -15.30 9.74 15.89
CA THR A 52 -15.21 9.44 14.46
C THR A 52 -13.82 8.95 14.08
N ALA A 53 -12.77 9.64 14.55
CA ALA A 53 -11.39 9.23 14.28
C ALA A 53 -11.07 7.86 14.90
N ARG A 54 -11.55 7.59 16.12
CA ARG A 54 -11.39 6.29 16.79
C ARG A 54 -12.15 5.17 16.08
N GLN A 55 -13.39 5.43 15.63
CA GLN A 55 -14.18 4.46 14.88
C GLN A 55 -13.48 4.07 13.59
N LEU A 56 -12.96 5.03 12.80
CA LEU A 56 -12.18 4.75 11.60
C LEU A 56 -10.91 3.95 11.90
N HIS A 57 -10.29 4.17 13.07
CA HIS A 57 -9.14 3.37 13.49
C HIS A 57 -9.55 1.93 13.83
N LEU A 58 -10.69 1.71 14.47
CA LEU A 58 -11.22 0.36 14.74
C LEU A 58 -11.56 -0.35 13.42
N LEU A 59 -12.22 0.34 12.48
CA LEU A 59 -12.50 -0.20 11.15
C LEU A 59 -11.24 -0.60 10.38
N ASN A 60 -10.13 0.16 10.55
CA ASN A 60 -8.82 -0.25 10.04
C ASN A 60 -8.37 -1.59 10.62
N MET A 61 -8.56 -1.82 11.92
CA MET A 61 -8.19 -3.08 12.57
C MET A 61 -9.07 -4.22 12.07
N SER A 62 -10.38 -4.00 11.95
CA SER A 62 -11.31 -4.98 11.40
C SER A 62 -10.97 -5.36 9.96
N ALA A 63 -10.67 -4.39 9.10
CA ALA A 63 -10.25 -4.66 7.73
C ALA A 63 -8.99 -5.53 7.63
N ARG A 64 -8.09 -5.44 8.63
CA ARG A 64 -6.92 -6.33 8.70
C ARG A 64 -7.27 -7.75 9.10
N SER A 65 -8.20 -7.92 10.04
CA SER A 65 -8.66 -9.26 10.44
C SER A 65 -9.45 -9.93 9.34
N GLU A 66 -10.15 -9.16 8.50
CA GLU A 66 -10.83 -9.63 7.29
C GLU A 66 -9.90 -9.82 6.08
N SER A 67 -8.60 -9.87 6.27
CA SER A 67 -7.62 -10.07 5.18
C SER A 67 -7.71 -9.05 4.04
N LEU A 68 -8.10 -7.79 4.36
CA LEU A 68 -8.19 -6.66 3.43
C LEU A 68 -7.12 -5.57 3.72
N PRO A 69 -5.82 -5.88 3.59
CA PRO A 69 -4.74 -5.00 4.03
C PRO A 69 -4.69 -3.67 3.27
N ARG A 70 -5.11 -3.64 2.01
CA ARG A 70 -5.17 -2.41 1.21
C ARG A 70 -6.28 -1.49 1.74
N LEU A 71 -7.46 -2.03 2.01
CA LEU A 71 -8.56 -1.31 2.63
C LEU A 71 -8.16 -0.77 4.01
N ALA A 72 -7.50 -1.60 4.82
CA ALA A 72 -6.98 -1.19 6.11
C ALA A 72 -6.03 0.01 6.01
N ALA A 73 -5.13 0.02 5.03
CA ALA A 73 -4.24 1.15 4.79
C ALA A 73 -5.01 2.43 4.41
N MET A 74 -6.07 2.30 3.59
CA MET A 74 -6.92 3.42 3.20
C MET A 74 -7.69 3.98 4.41
N LEU A 75 -8.28 3.13 5.25
CA LEU A 75 -8.99 3.55 6.46
C LEU A 75 -8.05 4.22 7.49
N ARG A 76 -6.82 3.73 7.63
CA ARG A 76 -5.80 4.38 8.46
C ARG A 76 -5.47 5.78 7.96
N GLN A 77 -5.34 5.95 6.64
CA GLN A 77 -5.10 7.27 6.05
C GLN A 77 -6.28 8.21 6.27
N LEU A 78 -7.52 7.74 6.10
CA LEU A 78 -8.72 8.50 6.36
C LEU A 78 -8.81 8.94 7.83
N SER A 79 -8.56 8.02 8.78
CA SER A 79 -8.49 8.34 10.21
C SER A 79 -7.47 9.45 10.49
N GLY A 80 -6.30 9.41 9.84
CA GLY A 80 -5.29 10.46 9.95
C GLY A 80 -5.73 11.80 9.36
N GLN A 81 -6.49 11.81 8.25
CA GLN A 81 -7.05 13.05 7.68
C GLN A 81 -8.12 13.65 8.60
N VAL A 82 -9.03 12.84 9.13
CA VAL A 82 -10.06 13.28 10.09
C VAL A 82 -9.43 13.83 11.37
N ALA A 83 -8.41 13.16 11.92
CA ALA A 83 -7.70 13.65 13.10
C ALA A 83 -7.06 15.03 12.88
N ARG A 84 -6.57 15.33 11.66
CA ARG A 84 -6.01 16.65 11.33
C ARG A 84 -7.09 17.71 11.14
N LEU A 85 -8.22 17.36 10.55
CA LEU A 85 -9.38 18.28 10.51
C LEU A 85 -9.79 18.68 11.91
N LEU A 86 -9.84 17.73 12.87
CA LEU A 86 -10.14 17.99 14.26
C LEU A 86 -9.13 18.94 14.93
N ASN A 87 -7.86 18.74 14.66
CA ASN A 87 -6.78 19.55 15.20
C ASN A 87 -6.61 20.90 14.47
N ARG A 88 -7.44 21.20 13.46
CA ARG A 88 -7.34 22.40 12.62
C ARG A 88 -5.92 22.61 12.06
N ASP A 89 -5.30 21.52 11.64
CA ASP A 89 -3.96 21.58 11.02
C ASP A 89 -4.03 22.42 9.75
N GLU A 90 -3.06 23.30 9.54
CA GLU A 90 -2.97 24.20 8.37
C GLU A 90 -2.94 23.42 7.03
N HIS A 91 -2.53 22.15 7.06
CA HIS A 91 -2.49 21.27 5.90
C HIS A 91 -3.71 20.33 5.82
N SER A 92 -4.76 20.57 6.61
CA SER A 92 -6.00 19.82 6.53
C SER A 92 -6.96 20.44 5.52
N SER A 93 -7.63 19.61 4.73
CA SER A 93 -8.62 20.06 3.75
C SER A 93 -9.84 19.13 3.77
N GLU A 94 -11.00 19.71 4.05
CA GLU A 94 -12.27 18.97 3.96
C GLU A 94 -12.50 18.43 2.54
N HIS A 95 -12.13 19.23 1.53
CA HIS A 95 -12.26 18.85 0.13
C HIS A 95 -11.39 17.63 -0.22
N GLU A 96 -10.11 17.59 0.22
CA GLU A 96 -9.24 16.44 0.01
C GLU A 96 -9.74 15.21 0.76
N THR A 97 -10.27 15.40 1.97
CA THR A 97 -10.87 14.30 2.75
C THR A 97 -12.10 13.73 2.06
N LEU A 98 -12.96 14.60 1.50
CA LEU A 98 -14.14 14.17 0.74
C LEU A 98 -13.75 13.42 -0.55
N LEU A 99 -12.75 13.91 -1.29
CA LEU A 99 -12.23 13.20 -2.46
C LEU A 99 -11.66 11.84 -2.07
N TYR A 100 -11.01 11.75 -0.93
CA TYR A 100 -10.47 10.48 -0.46
C TYR A 100 -11.57 9.50 -0.02
N LEU A 101 -12.65 9.98 0.61
CA LEU A 101 -13.85 9.19 0.88
C LEU A 101 -14.48 8.66 -0.41
N ALA A 102 -14.57 9.50 -1.45
CA ALA A 102 -15.07 9.06 -2.76
C ALA A 102 -14.16 7.97 -3.39
N GLN A 103 -12.85 8.07 -3.23
CA GLN A 103 -11.91 7.04 -3.67
C GLN A 103 -12.10 5.72 -2.91
N ILE A 104 -12.30 5.77 -1.58
CA ILE A 104 -12.59 4.59 -0.79
C ILE A 104 -13.90 3.95 -1.26
N ASN A 105 -14.94 4.73 -1.47
CA ASN A 105 -16.23 4.20 -1.93
C ASN A 105 -16.13 3.55 -3.32
N ALA A 106 -15.42 4.17 -4.26
CA ALA A 106 -15.15 3.59 -5.56
C ALA A 106 -14.34 2.28 -5.48
N TYR A 107 -13.37 2.23 -4.56
CA TYR A 107 -12.59 1.04 -4.28
C TYR A 107 -13.45 -0.08 -3.67
N LEU A 108 -14.32 0.23 -2.72
CA LEU A 108 -15.26 -0.75 -2.13
C LEU A 108 -16.21 -1.32 -3.18
N TYR A 109 -16.69 -0.47 -4.09
CA TYR A 109 -17.51 -0.93 -5.21
C TYR A 109 -16.76 -1.91 -6.12
N GLN A 110 -15.50 -1.61 -6.45
CA GLN A 110 -14.66 -2.51 -7.24
C GLN A 110 -14.38 -3.82 -6.50
N LEU A 111 -14.10 -3.75 -5.21
CA LEU A 111 -13.80 -4.91 -4.37
C LEU A 111 -15.00 -5.87 -4.30
N GLU A 112 -16.21 -5.33 -4.17
CA GLU A 112 -17.46 -6.10 -4.11
C GLU A 112 -17.80 -6.85 -5.41
N HIS A 113 -17.39 -6.28 -6.56
CA HIS A 113 -17.72 -6.83 -7.88
C HIS A 113 -16.54 -7.56 -8.54
N ALA A 114 -15.40 -7.62 -7.88
CA ALA A 114 -14.22 -8.26 -8.41
C ALA A 114 -14.21 -9.75 -8.11
N GLU A 115 -13.73 -10.53 -9.06
CA GLU A 115 -13.53 -11.97 -8.93
C GLU A 115 -12.13 -12.36 -9.43
N GLY A 116 -11.66 -13.54 -9.05
CA GLY A 116 -10.41 -14.11 -9.53
C GLY A 116 -9.19 -13.24 -9.18
N GLU A 117 -8.27 -13.10 -10.13
CA GLU A 117 -7.03 -12.33 -9.96
C GLU A 117 -7.27 -10.86 -9.64
N ALA A 118 -8.35 -10.26 -10.18
CA ALA A 118 -8.70 -8.88 -9.90
C ALA A 118 -9.00 -8.66 -8.42
N LEU A 119 -9.72 -9.58 -7.79
CA LEU A 119 -10.00 -9.55 -6.36
C LEU A 119 -8.73 -9.70 -5.53
N VAL A 120 -7.86 -10.66 -5.87
CA VAL A 120 -6.57 -10.87 -5.19
C VAL A 120 -5.72 -9.58 -5.23
N ARG A 121 -5.66 -8.91 -6.38
CA ARG A 121 -4.96 -7.62 -6.54
C ARG A 121 -5.60 -6.49 -5.70
N LEU A 122 -6.93 -6.45 -5.64
CA LEU A 122 -7.65 -5.43 -4.87
C LEU A 122 -7.50 -5.64 -3.36
N ARG A 123 -7.55 -6.86 -2.84
CA ARG A 123 -7.29 -7.13 -1.41
C ARG A 123 -5.96 -6.54 -0.95
N GLY A 124 -4.94 -6.63 -1.82
CA GLY A 124 -3.58 -6.24 -1.50
C GLY A 124 -2.88 -7.30 -0.63
N LYS A 125 -1.63 -7.04 -0.27
CA LYS A 125 -0.82 -7.94 0.56
C LYS A 125 -0.41 -7.29 1.87
N SER A 126 -0.46 -8.05 2.94
CA SER A 126 0.00 -7.61 4.27
C SER A 126 1.53 -7.52 4.35
N ARG A 127 2.24 -8.32 3.55
CA ARG A 127 3.70 -8.30 3.39
C ARG A 127 4.04 -8.42 1.91
N ARG A 128 5.03 -7.66 1.47
CA ARG A 128 5.62 -7.84 0.14
C ARG A 128 6.38 -9.17 0.14
N GLN A 129 5.92 -10.13 -0.63
CA GLN A 129 6.68 -11.31 -0.98
C GLN A 129 7.37 -11.03 -2.31
N TYR A 130 8.68 -11.18 -2.34
CA TYR A 130 9.45 -11.13 -3.57
C TYR A 130 9.60 -12.57 -4.03
N GLU A 131 8.94 -12.90 -5.12
CA GLU A 131 9.14 -14.19 -5.77
C GLU A 131 10.35 -14.12 -6.68
N VAL A 132 11.12 -15.18 -6.69
CA VAL A 132 12.18 -15.38 -7.68
C VAL A 132 11.51 -16.09 -8.82
N ASP A 133 11.32 -15.42 -9.94
CA ASP A 133 10.90 -16.08 -11.16
C ASP A 133 11.93 -17.17 -11.48
N GLN A 134 11.48 -18.42 -11.61
CA GLN A 134 12.38 -19.56 -11.78
C GLN A 134 13.06 -19.56 -13.16
N GLU A 135 12.54 -18.80 -14.10
CA GLU A 135 13.20 -18.53 -15.35
C GLU A 135 14.15 -17.35 -15.16
N GLN A 136 15.44 -17.60 -15.35
CA GLN A 136 16.53 -16.62 -15.27
C GLN A 136 16.39 -15.59 -16.38
N ILE A 137 15.47 -14.65 -16.24
CA ILE A 137 15.24 -13.59 -17.22
C ILE A 137 16.07 -12.37 -16.81
N ASP A 138 16.95 -11.95 -17.68
CA ASP A 138 17.59 -10.64 -17.58
C ASP A 138 16.60 -9.59 -18.06
N LEU A 139 16.37 -8.53 -17.27
CA LEU A 139 15.50 -7.43 -17.65
C LEU A 139 16.29 -6.23 -18.15
N GLU A 140 15.91 -5.72 -19.31
CA GLU A 140 16.37 -4.43 -19.80
C GLU A 140 15.32 -3.34 -19.53
N LEU A 141 15.63 -2.48 -18.58
CA LEU A 141 14.74 -1.44 -18.11
C LEU A 141 15.13 -0.07 -18.66
N LEU A 142 14.16 0.62 -19.24
CA LEU A 142 14.24 2.01 -19.66
C LEU A 142 13.72 2.93 -18.57
N PRO A 143 14.47 3.93 -18.10
CA PRO A 143 14.00 4.86 -17.10
C PRO A 143 12.91 5.77 -17.70
N LEU A 144 11.77 5.86 -17.04
CA LEU A 144 10.67 6.73 -17.42
C LEU A 144 10.68 8.04 -16.62
N GLY A 145 11.09 7.97 -15.35
CA GLY A 145 11.11 9.13 -14.48
C GLY A 145 11.13 8.77 -12.99
N ALA A 146 11.13 9.79 -12.17
CA ALA A 146 11.14 9.65 -10.72
C ALA A 146 10.17 10.63 -10.06
N ARG A 147 9.51 10.19 -8.99
CA ARG A 147 8.60 11.01 -8.20
C ARG A 147 9.01 11.04 -6.74
N TRP A 148 9.28 12.23 -6.22
CA TRP A 148 9.39 12.45 -4.78
C TRP A 148 8.00 12.58 -4.17
N TRP A 149 7.80 11.97 -3.02
CA TRP A 149 6.54 12.05 -2.30
C TRP A 149 6.77 12.13 -0.78
N ARG A 150 5.79 12.65 -0.10
CA ARG A 150 5.70 12.68 1.35
C ARG A 150 4.28 12.31 1.75
N THR A 151 4.14 11.45 2.75
CA THR A 151 2.84 11.12 3.32
C THR A 151 2.53 12.06 4.47
N LEU A 152 1.28 12.08 4.84
CA LEU A 152 0.76 12.84 5.96
C LEU A 152 1.29 12.35 7.31
N GLY A 153 1.62 11.06 7.43
CA GLY A 153 2.27 10.47 8.62
C GLY A 153 3.78 10.66 8.64
N GLY A 154 4.33 11.64 7.84
CA GLY A 154 5.74 12.00 7.83
C GLY A 154 6.65 11.06 7.06
N ALA A 155 6.16 9.93 6.55
CA ALA A 155 6.95 9.09 5.67
C ALA A 155 7.23 9.82 4.36
N ARG A 156 8.43 9.67 3.84
CA ARG A 156 8.89 10.32 2.62
C ARG A 156 9.71 9.38 1.78
N GLY A 157 9.68 9.56 0.47
CA GLY A 157 10.36 8.66 -0.43
C GLY A 157 10.50 9.17 -1.84
N ILE A 158 11.28 8.42 -2.61
CA ILE A 158 11.39 8.56 -4.05
C ILE A 158 10.99 7.25 -4.71
N THR A 159 10.12 7.31 -5.71
CA THR A 159 9.76 6.18 -6.56
C THR A 159 10.34 6.43 -7.94
N LEU A 160 11.04 5.45 -8.45
CA LEU A 160 11.60 5.42 -9.80
C LEU A 160 10.71 4.52 -10.65
N TYR A 161 10.42 4.95 -11.86
CA TYR A 161 9.59 4.24 -12.83
C TYR A 161 10.44 3.80 -14.01
N PHE A 162 10.25 2.56 -14.40
CA PHE A 162 10.95 1.95 -15.54
C PHE A 162 9.93 1.24 -16.42
N SER A 163 10.25 1.13 -17.71
CA SER A 163 9.53 0.27 -18.64
C SER A 163 10.47 -0.80 -19.17
N GLU A 164 9.97 -1.99 -19.32
CA GLU A 164 10.69 -3.03 -20.05
C GLU A 164 10.72 -2.70 -21.54
N GLN A 165 11.84 -3.03 -22.21
CA GLN A 165 12.02 -2.67 -23.61
C GLN A 165 11.20 -3.56 -24.55
N GLU A 166 11.07 -4.84 -24.26
CA GLU A 166 10.39 -5.82 -25.11
C GLU A 166 8.89 -5.94 -24.83
N ASN A 167 8.51 -5.71 -23.59
CA ASN A 167 7.11 -5.75 -23.15
C ASN A 167 6.81 -4.44 -22.41
N PRO A 168 5.81 -3.63 -22.82
CA PRO A 168 5.55 -2.32 -22.23
C PRO A 168 4.94 -2.39 -20.81
N GLN A 169 5.55 -3.18 -19.94
CA GLN A 169 5.25 -3.29 -18.52
C GLN A 169 5.99 -2.20 -17.75
N ILE A 170 5.31 -1.60 -16.77
CA ILE A 170 5.90 -0.56 -15.92
C ILE A 170 6.32 -1.19 -14.59
N PHE A 171 7.59 -1.02 -14.25
CA PHE A 171 8.17 -1.43 -12.98
C PHE A 171 8.44 -0.22 -12.09
N GLU A 172 8.22 -0.39 -10.80
CA GLU A 172 8.47 0.64 -9.81
C GLU A 172 9.51 0.18 -8.78
N VAL A 173 10.43 1.05 -8.45
CA VAL A 173 11.30 0.85 -7.28
C VAL A 173 11.19 2.05 -6.35
N THR A 174 10.95 1.80 -5.08
CA THR A 174 10.72 2.85 -4.08
C THR A 174 11.75 2.78 -2.97
N LEU A 175 12.41 3.90 -2.73
CA LEU A 175 13.23 4.14 -1.55
C LEU A 175 12.47 5.07 -0.60
N ALA A 176 12.10 4.59 0.58
CA ALA A 176 11.30 5.33 1.54
C ALA A 176 11.88 5.26 2.95
N ARG A 177 11.60 6.29 3.75
CA ARG A 177 11.92 6.36 5.18
C ARG A 177 10.72 6.89 5.96
N THR A 178 10.52 6.37 7.14
CA THR A 178 9.60 6.95 8.12
C THR A 178 10.22 8.21 8.75
N GLU A 179 9.41 9.08 9.30
CA GLU A 179 9.80 10.41 9.76
C GLU A 179 11.01 10.42 10.71
N ASN A 180 11.08 9.43 11.60
CA ASN A 180 12.09 9.38 12.66
C ASN A 180 13.31 8.50 12.34
N ASN A 181 13.34 7.80 11.22
CA ASN A 181 14.41 6.83 10.94
C ASN A 181 15.67 7.44 10.31
N ASP A 182 15.56 8.56 9.60
CA ASP A 182 16.69 9.22 8.96
C ASP A 182 16.38 10.71 8.75
N PRO A 183 16.79 11.59 9.67
CA PRO A 183 16.57 13.04 9.55
C PRO A 183 17.19 13.64 8.29
N ASN A 184 18.27 13.04 7.79
CA ASN A 184 18.99 13.50 6.61
C ASN A 184 18.39 13.01 5.28
N PHE A 185 17.41 12.13 5.32
CA PHE A 185 16.76 11.65 4.12
C PHE A 185 15.84 12.73 3.54
N ASN A 186 16.33 13.47 2.59
CA ASN A 186 15.63 14.51 1.87
C ASN A 186 15.67 14.23 0.36
N ARG A 187 14.97 15.04 -0.43
CA ARG A 187 14.88 14.89 -1.89
C ARG A 187 16.26 14.82 -2.57
N TYR A 188 17.20 15.68 -2.16
CA TYR A 188 18.53 15.72 -2.73
C TYR A 188 19.32 14.45 -2.40
N ASN A 189 19.33 14.06 -1.13
CA ASN A 189 20.05 12.86 -0.69
C ASN A 189 19.46 11.58 -1.31
N ALA A 190 18.13 11.47 -1.39
CA ALA A 190 17.48 10.34 -2.03
C ALA A 190 17.81 10.24 -3.53
N TRP A 191 17.97 11.39 -4.21
CA TRP A 191 18.30 11.45 -5.62
C TRP A 191 19.77 11.16 -5.92
N SER A 192 20.69 11.76 -5.16
CA SER A 192 22.11 11.82 -5.53
C SER A 192 23.06 11.04 -4.61
N GLN A 193 22.62 10.60 -3.44
CA GLN A 193 23.50 9.98 -2.44
C GLN A 193 23.05 8.57 -2.01
N GLN A 194 21.75 8.31 -1.97
CA GLN A 194 21.26 7.00 -1.60
C GLN A 194 21.42 5.99 -2.74
N SER A 195 21.80 4.78 -2.39
CA SER A 195 22.03 3.70 -3.35
C SER A 195 20.79 2.80 -3.50
N ILE A 196 20.40 2.57 -4.73
CA ILE A 196 19.43 1.57 -5.19
C ILE A 196 20.18 0.70 -6.20
N TRP A 197 20.22 -0.61 -5.98
CA TRP A 197 20.97 -1.53 -6.86
C TRP A 197 22.44 -1.09 -7.10
N MET A 198 23.10 -0.60 -6.06
CA MET A 198 24.47 -0.07 -6.06
C MET A 198 24.68 1.21 -6.90
N MET A 199 23.62 1.83 -7.39
CA MET A 199 23.65 3.08 -8.17
C MET A 199 22.74 4.12 -7.49
N THR A 200 23.02 5.40 -7.69
CA THR A 200 22.12 6.46 -7.24
C THR A 200 20.87 6.56 -8.13
N ALA A 201 19.78 7.12 -7.63
CA ALA A 201 18.58 7.38 -8.42
C ALA A 201 18.93 8.21 -9.68
N GLN A 202 19.81 9.20 -9.53
CA GLN A 202 20.30 10.02 -10.63
C GLN A 202 20.99 9.19 -11.73
N GLN A 203 21.83 8.24 -11.34
CA GLN A 203 22.54 7.38 -12.30
C GLN A 203 21.58 6.41 -13.01
N LEU A 204 20.62 5.85 -12.25
CA LEU A 204 19.60 4.94 -12.78
C LEU A 204 18.69 5.62 -13.81
N MET A 205 18.39 6.92 -13.61
CA MET A 205 17.54 7.68 -14.53
C MET A 205 18.26 8.18 -15.81
N GLN A 206 19.56 8.05 -15.89
CA GLN A 206 20.34 8.50 -17.06
C GLN A 206 20.64 7.41 -18.08
N LYS A 207 20.45 6.16 -17.74
CA LYS A 207 20.90 5.02 -18.57
C LYS A 207 19.89 3.89 -18.56
N LYS A 208 19.91 3.07 -19.61
CA LYS A 208 19.28 1.75 -19.56
C LYS A 208 19.91 0.92 -18.45
N VAL A 209 19.10 0.20 -17.72
CA VAL A 209 19.53 -0.67 -16.62
C VAL A 209 19.26 -2.10 -16.99
N ARG A 210 20.26 -2.95 -16.92
CA ARG A 210 20.10 -4.39 -17.06
C ARG A 210 20.15 -5.01 -15.67
N LEU A 211 19.08 -5.65 -15.27
CA LEU A 211 18.99 -6.42 -14.03
C LEU A 211 19.19 -7.89 -14.35
N GLN A 212 20.11 -8.51 -13.63
CA GLN A 212 20.34 -9.95 -13.72
C GLN A 212 19.61 -10.63 -12.57
N GLN A 213 18.75 -11.60 -12.90
CA GLN A 213 17.96 -12.36 -11.92
C GLN A 213 17.21 -11.46 -10.90
N PRO A 214 16.46 -10.47 -11.36
CA PRO A 214 15.74 -9.59 -10.46
C PRO A 214 14.67 -10.37 -9.68
N ARG A 215 14.37 -9.88 -8.49
CA ARG A 215 13.24 -10.35 -7.68
C ARG A 215 12.12 -9.33 -7.77
N PHE A 216 10.96 -9.79 -8.13
CA PHE A 216 9.77 -8.96 -8.22
C PHE A 216 8.84 -9.19 -7.04
N SER A 217 8.06 -8.19 -6.71
CA SER A 217 6.79 -8.37 -6.02
C SER A 217 5.70 -8.57 -7.07
N GLU A 218 4.59 -9.19 -6.72
CA GLU A 218 3.44 -9.36 -7.62
C GLU A 218 2.86 -8.03 -8.15
N ASP A 219 3.22 -6.90 -7.55
CA ASP A 219 2.82 -5.54 -7.96
C ASP A 219 3.85 -4.89 -8.91
N ASP A 220 4.78 -5.64 -9.50
CA ASP A 220 5.88 -5.16 -10.35
C ASP A 220 6.79 -4.10 -9.68
N ARG A 221 7.02 -4.29 -8.37
CA ARG A 221 7.82 -3.39 -7.53
C ARG A 221 9.06 -4.04 -6.96
#